data_eb3cc097ffd6b95c7d6143a7f0f4baf0
#
_entry.id   eb3cc097ffd6b95c7d6143a7f0f4baf0
#
_cell.length_a   1.000
_cell.length_b   1.000
_cell.length_c   1.000
_cell.angle_alpha   90.00
_cell.angle_beta   90.00
_cell.angle_gamma   90.00
#
_symmetry.space_group_name_H-M   'P 1'
#
loop_
_entity.id
_entity.type
_entity.pdbx_description
1 polymer ?
#
loop_
_entity_poly.entity_id
_entity_poly.type
_entity_poly.pdbx_seq_one_letter_code
_entity_poly.pdbx_strand_id
1 'polypeptide(L)'
;MNARNFLNQTVALKINQPLGSRHPVWNFFFPVNYGSLVNGSKKLSAYVLGIYEPIEVFEGTCIAILHHLHDEKDTLIIVPNDENYTDAQINALTEFQEKFFEHTIIR
;
A
#
# COMPACT_ATOMS: atom_id res chain seq x y z
N MET A 1 12.12 11.04 5.92
CA MET A 1 12.61 9.77 5.34
C MET A 1 12.02 9.61 3.95
N ASN A 2 12.84 9.30 2.97
CA ASN A 2 12.39 9.14 1.59
C ASN A 2 11.80 7.74 1.40
N ALA A 3 10.57 7.66 0.89
CA ALA A 3 9.91 6.37 0.63
C ALA A 3 10.71 5.47 -0.32
N ARG A 4 11.46 6.04 -1.26
CA ARG A 4 12.29 5.29 -2.20
C ARG A 4 13.35 4.42 -1.52
N ASN A 5 13.73 4.74 -0.29
CA ASN A 5 14.68 3.93 0.46
C ASN A 5 14.13 2.54 0.81
N PHE A 6 12.82 2.37 0.74
CA PHE A 6 12.18 1.08 1.01
C PHE A 6 12.07 0.18 -0.21
N LEU A 7 12.32 0.69 -1.42
CA LEU A 7 12.25 -0.14 -2.63
C LEU A 7 13.17 -1.34 -2.52
N ASN A 8 12.62 -2.51 -2.81
CA ASN A 8 13.30 -3.81 -2.76
C ASN A 8 13.74 -4.22 -1.36
N GLN A 9 13.23 -3.56 -0.34
CA GLN A 9 13.53 -3.89 1.06
C GLN A 9 12.36 -4.64 1.69
N THR A 10 12.67 -5.41 2.73
CA THR A 10 11.66 -6.04 3.57
C THR A 10 11.09 -4.99 4.50
N VAL A 11 9.76 -4.90 4.55
CA VAL A 11 9.04 -3.90 5.33
C VAL A 11 8.02 -4.58 6.22
N ALA A 12 7.99 -4.20 7.49
CA ALA A 12 7.01 -4.70 8.46
C ALA A 12 5.89 -3.68 8.63
N LEU A 13 4.65 -4.16 8.55
CA LEU A 13 3.45 -3.33 8.59
C LEU A 13 2.52 -3.73 9.73
N LYS A 14 1.86 -2.72 10.27
CA LYS A 14 0.65 -2.89 11.08
C LYS A 14 -0.54 -2.58 10.18
N ILE A 15 -1.50 -3.50 10.10
CA ILE A 15 -2.67 -3.35 9.24
C ILE A 15 -3.74 -2.58 10.00
N ASN A 16 -4.04 -1.36 9.53
CA ASN A 16 -5.02 -0.47 10.14
C ASN A 16 -6.40 -0.68 9.53
N GLN A 17 -6.44 -1.04 8.24
CA GLN A 17 -7.68 -1.32 7.51
C GLN A 17 -7.54 -2.71 6.88
N PRO A 18 -7.98 -3.76 7.59
CA PRO A 18 -7.94 -5.11 7.03
C PRO A 18 -8.86 -5.24 5.81
N LEU A 19 -8.52 -6.19 4.94
CA LEU A 19 -9.37 -6.53 3.80
C LEU A 19 -10.79 -6.76 4.29
N GLY A 20 -11.77 -6.13 3.63
CA GLY A 20 -13.18 -6.21 3.99
C GLY A 20 -13.64 -5.17 5.01
N SER A 21 -12.73 -4.40 5.60
CA SER A 21 -13.13 -3.32 6.48
C SER A 21 -13.66 -2.13 5.70
N ARG A 22 -14.49 -1.32 6.35
CA ARG A 22 -15.07 -0.13 5.73
C ARG A 22 -14.18 1.09 6.00
N HIS A 23 -14.00 1.92 4.99
CA HIS A 23 -13.29 3.19 5.17
C HIS A 23 -14.04 4.06 6.20
N PRO A 24 -13.33 4.69 7.15
CA PRO A 24 -13.99 5.45 8.24
C PRO A 24 -14.74 6.69 7.75
N VAL A 25 -14.39 7.24 6.60
CA VAL A 25 -15.00 8.46 6.07
C VAL A 25 -15.74 8.20 4.76
N TRP A 26 -15.07 7.55 3.80
CA TRP A 26 -15.62 7.32 2.48
C TRP A 26 -16.40 6.02 2.43
N ASN A 27 -17.39 5.94 1.54
CA ASN A 27 -18.32 4.82 1.48
C ASN A 27 -17.80 3.72 0.57
N PHE A 28 -16.72 3.04 1.00
CA PHE A 28 -16.22 1.85 0.31
C PHE A 28 -15.58 0.88 1.30
N PHE A 29 -15.44 -0.37 0.86
CA PHE A 29 -14.73 -1.41 1.61
C PHE A 29 -13.34 -1.60 1.02
N PHE A 30 -12.39 -2.00 1.85
CA PHE A 30 -11.03 -2.28 1.41
C PHE A 30 -10.96 -3.67 0.75
N PRO A 31 -10.68 -3.76 -0.55
CA PRO A 31 -10.50 -5.06 -1.23
C PRO A 31 -9.12 -5.66 -1.02
N VAL A 32 -8.21 -4.94 -0.37
CA VAL A 32 -6.87 -5.36 -0.01
C VAL A 32 -6.56 -4.86 1.39
N ASN A 33 -5.60 -5.48 2.06
CA ASN A 33 -5.14 -4.99 3.36
C ASN A 33 -4.37 -3.69 3.19
N TYR A 34 -4.54 -2.77 4.15
CA TYR A 34 -3.93 -1.45 4.11
C TYR A 34 -3.45 -1.09 5.51
N GLY A 35 -2.25 -0.55 5.60
CA GLY A 35 -1.68 -0.23 6.89
C GLY A 35 -0.57 0.78 6.84
N SER A 36 0.28 0.74 7.85
CA SER A 36 1.38 1.69 8.02
C SER A 36 2.62 0.96 8.54
N LEU A 37 3.78 1.60 8.38
CA LEU A 37 5.05 1.05 8.87
C LEU A 37 5.04 0.91 10.39
N VAL A 38 5.55 -0.22 10.88
CA VAL A 38 5.63 -0.49 12.32
C VAL A 38 6.52 0.52 13.03
N ASN A 39 7.70 0.81 12.48
CA ASN A 39 8.69 1.70 13.07
C ASN A 39 8.95 2.93 12.23
N GLY A 40 8.00 3.31 11.39
CA GLY A 40 8.19 4.39 10.46
C GLY A 40 7.38 5.63 10.79
N SER A 41 7.44 6.57 9.86
CA SER A 41 6.62 7.76 9.91
C SER A 41 5.15 7.36 9.74
N LYS A 42 4.26 7.97 10.52
CA LYS A 42 2.82 7.81 10.34
C LYS A 42 2.33 8.31 8.98
N LYS A 43 3.17 9.03 8.26
CA LYS A 43 2.86 9.55 6.92
C LYS A 43 3.05 8.52 5.82
N LEU A 44 3.71 7.39 6.10
CA LEU A 44 3.91 6.33 5.12
C LEU A 44 2.92 5.21 5.37
N SER A 45 1.99 5.07 4.45
CA SER A 45 1.03 3.98 4.43
C SER A 45 1.42 2.96 3.36
N ALA A 46 0.74 1.82 3.37
CA ALA A 46 1.06 0.74 2.46
C ALA A 46 -0.16 -0.10 2.13
N TYR A 47 -0.23 -0.55 0.87
CA TYR A 47 -1.14 -1.59 0.44
C TYR A 47 -0.41 -2.93 0.44
N VAL A 48 -1.09 -3.98 0.87
CA VAL A 48 -0.59 -5.36 0.76
C VAL A 48 -1.31 -6.03 -0.40
N LEU A 49 -0.56 -6.43 -1.41
CA LEU A 49 -1.07 -7.21 -2.54
C LEU A 49 -0.57 -8.65 -2.41
N GLY A 50 -1.44 -9.61 -2.71
CA GLY A 50 -1.06 -11.02 -2.65
C GLY A 50 -1.57 -11.77 -1.43
N ILE A 51 -2.12 -11.08 -0.45
CA ILE A 51 -2.79 -11.68 0.71
C ILE A 51 -4.23 -11.21 0.68
N TYR A 52 -5.15 -12.11 0.37
CA TYR A 52 -6.55 -11.77 0.13
C TYR A 52 -7.48 -12.29 1.23
N GLU A 53 -7.01 -12.18 2.47
CA GLU A 53 -7.79 -12.40 3.67
C GLU A 53 -7.41 -11.31 4.68
N PRO A 54 -8.28 -10.99 5.65
CA PRO A 54 -7.94 -9.96 6.64
C PRO A 54 -6.81 -10.43 7.55
N ILE A 55 -5.83 -9.55 7.76
CA ILE A 55 -4.67 -9.80 8.63
C ILE A 55 -4.44 -8.60 9.55
N GLU A 56 -3.67 -8.79 10.61
CA GLU A 56 -3.36 -7.73 11.56
C GLU A 56 -1.97 -7.15 11.35
N VAL A 57 -1.04 -7.97 10.90
CA VAL A 57 0.36 -7.58 10.62
C VAL A 57 0.84 -8.26 9.36
N PHE A 58 1.84 -7.68 8.73
CA PHE A 58 2.45 -8.29 7.56
C PHE A 58 3.89 -7.85 7.41
N GLU A 59 4.73 -8.75 6.92
CA GLU A 59 6.10 -8.42 6.55
C GLU A 59 6.34 -8.95 5.14
N GLY A 60 6.78 -8.07 4.24
CA GLY A 60 7.00 -8.42 2.86
C GLY A 60 7.93 -7.45 2.15
N THR A 61 8.01 -7.57 0.84
CA THR A 61 8.92 -6.77 0.01
C THR A 61 8.19 -5.58 -0.61
N CYS A 62 8.79 -4.40 -0.52
CA CYS A 62 8.30 -3.22 -1.20
C CYS A 62 8.73 -3.26 -2.67
N ILE A 63 7.78 -3.41 -3.57
CA ILE A 63 8.06 -3.49 -5.02
C ILE A 63 7.84 -2.19 -5.76
N ALA A 64 7.07 -1.27 -5.17
CA ALA A 64 6.73 -0.01 -5.84
C ALA A 64 6.24 1.01 -4.83
N ILE A 65 6.18 2.26 -5.28
CA ILE A 65 5.65 3.38 -4.50
C ILE A 65 4.62 4.08 -5.37
N LEU A 66 3.45 4.38 -4.81
CA LEU A 66 2.47 5.27 -5.41
C LEU A 66 2.76 6.67 -4.90
N HIS A 67 3.13 7.57 -5.79
CA HIS A 67 3.45 8.96 -5.46
C HIS A 67 2.32 9.87 -5.93
N HIS A 68 1.66 10.55 -5.01
CA HIS A 68 0.61 11.50 -5.34
C HIS A 68 1.21 12.79 -5.90
N LEU A 69 0.66 13.27 -7.01
CA LEU A 69 1.23 14.43 -7.71
C LEU A 69 0.86 15.76 -7.08
N HIS A 70 -0.25 15.83 -6.33
CA HIS A 70 -0.73 17.09 -5.76
C HIS A 70 -0.40 17.26 -4.29
N ASP A 71 -0.54 16.23 -3.48
CA ASP A 71 -0.26 16.29 -2.04
C ASP A 71 1.10 15.72 -1.66
N GLU A 72 1.81 15.17 -2.63
CA GLU A 72 3.15 14.60 -2.47
C GLU A 72 3.23 13.47 -1.44
N LYS A 73 2.11 12.81 -1.17
CA LYS A 73 2.08 11.62 -0.31
C LYS A 73 2.56 10.39 -1.06
N ASP A 74 3.26 9.54 -0.34
CA ASP A 74 3.74 8.27 -0.86
C ASP A 74 3.05 7.12 -0.14
N THR A 75 2.68 6.10 -0.91
CA THR A 75 2.13 4.85 -0.38
C THR A 75 2.92 3.68 -0.95
N LEU A 76 3.37 2.80 -0.08
CA LEU A 76 4.17 1.65 -0.48
C LEU A 76 3.28 0.53 -0.99
N ILE A 77 3.81 -0.25 -1.94
CA ILE A 77 3.18 -1.50 -2.39
C ILE A 77 4.02 -2.65 -1.85
N ILE A 78 3.45 -3.41 -0.93
CA ILE A 78 4.14 -4.51 -0.25
C ILE A 78 3.51 -5.82 -0.69
N VAL A 79 4.35 -6.79 -1.04
CA VAL A 79 3.91 -8.11 -1.50
C VAL A 79 4.67 -9.19 -0.74
N PRO A 80 4.17 -10.45 -0.73
CA PRO A 80 4.95 -11.56 -0.21
C PRO A 80 6.31 -11.65 -0.92
N ASN A 81 7.34 -12.09 -0.20
CA ASN A 81 8.66 -12.23 -0.78
C ASN A 81 8.61 -13.10 -2.04
N ASP A 82 9.39 -12.73 -3.05
CA ASP A 82 9.47 -13.42 -4.34
C ASP A 82 8.24 -13.28 -5.24
N GLU A 83 7.26 -12.44 -4.86
CA GLU A 83 6.15 -12.09 -5.75
C GLU A 83 6.39 -10.74 -6.39
N ASN A 84 5.71 -10.50 -7.51
CA ASN A 84 5.76 -9.22 -8.20
C ASN A 84 4.43 -8.94 -8.90
N TYR A 85 4.15 -7.66 -9.13
CA TYR A 85 2.94 -7.21 -9.78
C TYR A 85 3.30 -6.17 -10.83
N THR A 86 2.58 -6.18 -11.94
CA THR A 86 2.74 -5.17 -12.98
C THR A 86 2.10 -3.85 -12.55
N ASP A 87 2.47 -2.76 -13.20
CA ASP A 87 1.84 -1.46 -12.95
C ASP A 87 0.33 -1.53 -13.17
N ALA A 88 -0.12 -2.26 -14.20
CA ALA A 88 -1.54 -2.42 -14.47
C ALA A 88 -2.26 -3.13 -13.30
N GLN A 89 -1.65 -4.17 -12.76
CA GLN A 89 -2.21 -4.88 -11.60
C GLN A 89 -2.24 -3.99 -10.36
N ILE A 90 -1.18 -3.24 -10.12
CA ILE A 90 -1.11 -2.30 -8.99
C ILE A 90 -2.22 -1.26 -9.13
N ASN A 91 -2.37 -0.65 -10.29
CA ASN A 91 -3.42 0.34 -10.52
C ASN A 91 -4.82 -0.26 -10.33
N ALA A 92 -5.06 -1.44 -10.86
CA ALA A 92 -6.38 -2.09 -10.73
C ALA A 92 -6.73 -2.40 -9.27
N LEU A 93 -5.76 -2.91 -8.51
CA LEU A 93 -5.99 -3.32 -7.11
C LEU A 93 -6.08 -2.16 -6.13
N THR A 94 -5.55 -0.99 -6.48
CA THR A 94 -5.57 0.19 -5.62
C THR A 94 -6.55 1.27 -6.09
N GLU A 95 -7.19 1.08 -7.22
CA GLU A 95 -8.09 2.07 -7.86
C GLU A 95 -9.23 2.47 -6.93
N PHE A 96 -9.72 1.57 -6.09
CA PHE A 96 -10.84 1.84 -5.18
C PHE A 96 -10.63 3.10 -4.32
N GLN A 97 -9.40 3.41 -3.96
CA GLN A 97 -9.04 4.57 -3.16
C GLN A 97 -8.21 5.57 -3.97
N GLU A 98 -7.28 5.08 -4.80
CA GLU A 98 -6.37 5.96 -5.54
C GLU A 98 -7.04 6.71 -6.68
N LYS A 99 -8.24 6.31 -7.09
CA LYS A 99 -9.00 7.03 -8.13
C LYS A 99 -9.32 8.48 -7.77
N PHE A 100 -9.24 8.83 -6.49
CA PHE A 100 -9.46 10.19 -6.03
C PHE A 100 -8.21 11.07 -6.15
N PHE A 101 -7.08 10.51 -6.55
CA PHE A 101 -5.79 11.19 -6.58
C PHE A 101 -5.07 10.92 -7.89
N GLU A 102 -4.44 11.96 -8.44
CA GLU A 102 -3.49 11.73 -9.53
C GLU A 102 -2.19 11.23 -8.93
N HIS A 103 -1.66 10.16 -9.49
CA HIS A 103 -0.45 9.54 -8.96
C HIS A 103 0.40 8.94 -10.07
N THR A 104 1.66 8.66 -9.74
CA THR A 104 2.59 7.91 -10.60
C THR A 104 3.16 6.75 -9.80
N ILE A 105 3.59 5.70 -10.49
CA ILE A 105 4.20 4.54 -9.88
C ILE A 105 5.71 4.66 -10.01
N ILE A 106 6.41 4.55 -8.88
CA ILE A 106 7.87 4.58 -8.81
C ILE A 106 8.35 3.18 -8.46
N ARG A 107 9.33 2.70 -9.23
CA ARG A 107 9.91 1.38 -9.01
C ARG A 107 11.34 1.44 -8.57
#